data_adea04e7111181fa823f006f46e3dee3
#
_entry.id   adea04e7111181fa823f006f46e3dee3
#
_cell.length_a   1.000
_cell.length_b   1.000
_cell.length_c   1.000
_cell.angle_alpha   90.00
_cell.angle_beta   90.00
_cell.angle_gamma   90.00
#
_symmetry.space_group_name_H-M   'P 1'
#
loop_
_entity.id
_entity.type
_entity.pdbx_description
1 polymer ?
#
loop_
_entity_poly.entity_id
_entity_poly.type
_entity_poly.pdbx_seq_one_letter_code
_entity_poly.pdbx_strand_id
1 'polypeptide(L)'
;RYAGQPLKPFTTYTATLTVTSDSGETDTARLTFETGRMDTPWQGKWITDGAYVFKEKKVSPVPMVFRKALPLRGEIAQAKLYATAMGIYELNIDGQKVGERYFAPGFTSYAHQLMYQTYDVTDMLHSGSCITATVAGGWAVGSFVFTRVNRVTADRQALLAELRITYRDGRTEVIGTDESWQV
;
A
#
# COMPACT_ATOMS: atom_id res chain seq x y z
N ARG A 1 -3.98 13.50 -25.75
CA ARG A 1 -2.83 12.66 -25.35
C ARG A 1 -1.78 13.57 -24.74
N TYR A 2 -1.23 13.20 -23.58
CA TYR A 2 -0.11 13.91 -22.95
C TYR A 2 1.15 13.80 -23.85
N ALA A 3 1.74 14.96 -24.17
CA ALA A 3 2.93 15.05 -25.02
C ALA A 3 4.13 15.75 -24.33
N GLY A 4 4.04 15.93 -23.01
CA GLY A 4 5.09 16.54 -22.20
C GLY A 4 6.18 15.57 -21.78
N GLN A 5 7.07 16.02 -20.91
CA GLN A 5 8.12 15.18 -20.33
C GLN A 5 7.52 14.00 -19.56
N PRO A 6 8.14 12.80 -19.59
CA PRO A 6 7.69 11.67 -18.80
C PRO A 6 7.52 12.03 -17.32
N LEU A 7 6.42 11.60 -16.73
CA LEU A 7 6.19 11.80 -15.30
C LEU A 7 7.15 10.91 -14.49
N LYS A 8 7.63 11.43 -13.36
CA LYS A 8 8.48 10.70 -12.42
C LYS A 8 7.62 10.04 -11.34
N PRO A 9 8.03 8.88 -10.79
CA PRO A 9 7.32 8.26 -9.67
C PRO A 9 7.38 9.14 -8.41
N PHE A 10 6.41 8.96 -7.50
CA PHE A 10 6.33 9.63 -6.20
C PHE A 10 6.45 11.16 -6.28
N THR A 11 5.91 11.77 -7.31
CA THR A 11 6.10 13.19 -7.60
C THR A 11 4.75 13.91 -7.67
N THR A 12 4.66 15.02 -6.97
CA THR A 12 3.50 15.91 -7.04
C THR A 12 3.62 16.82 -8.25
N TYR A 13 2.55 16.90 -9.04
CA TYR A 13 2.44 17.76 -10.21
C TYR A 13 1.25 18.69 -10.08
N THR A 14 1.36 19.87 -10.65
CA THR A 14 0.24 20.77 -10.87
C THR A 14 -0.03 20.85 -12.37
N ALA A 15 -1.24 20.48 -12.77
CA ALA A 15 -1.74 20.69 -14.13
C ALA A 15 -2.55 21.98 -14.17
N THR A 16 -2.27 22.81 -15.15
CA THR A 16 -3.06 24.01 -15.43
C THR A 16 -3.76 23.82 -16.78
N LEU A 17 -5.08 23.93 -16.77
CA LEU A 17 -5.90 23.91 -17.97
C LEU A 17 -6.38 25.33 -18.24
N THR A 18 -6.06 25.87 -19.41
CA THR A 18 -6.57 27.14 -19.89
C THR A 18 -7.46 26.89 -21.09
N VAL A 19 -8.66 27.41 -21.04
CA VAL A 19 -9.65 27.32 -22.11
C VAL A 19 -9.93 28.76 -22.64
N THR A 20 -9.91 28.93 -23.95
CA THR A 20 -10.24 30.19 -24.59
C THR A 20 -11.46 29.97 -25.45
N SER A 21 -12.49 30.79 -25.28
CA SER A 21 -13.69 30.79 -26.11
C SER A 21 -13.44 31.42 -27.47
N ASP A 22 -14.36 31.21 -28.39
CA ASP A 22 -14.31 31.87 -29.73
C ASP A 22 -14.42 33.40 -29.63
N SER A 23 -14.99 33.92 -28.52
CA SER A 23 -15.02 35.37 -28.21
C SER A 23 -13.70 35.92 -27.64
N GLY A 24 -12.71 35.04 -27.39
CA GLY A 24 -11.41 35.40 -26.78
C GLY A 24 -11.41 35.47 -25.27
N GLU A 25 -12.53 35.13 -24.62
CA GLU A 25 -12.57 35.00 -23.15
C GLU A 25 -11.78 33.77 -22.68
N THR A 26 -11.02 33.93 -21.61
CA THR A 26 -10.15 32.86 -21.11
C THR A 26 -10.50 32.51 -19.66
N ASP A 27 -10.63 31.22 -19.38
CA ASP A 27 -10.76 30.69 -18.03
C ASP A 27 -9.64 29.65 -17.73
N THR A 28 -9.26 29.56 -16.47
CA THR A 28 -8.14 28.72 -16.07
C THR A 28 -8.48 27.89 -14.81
N ALA A 29 -8.32 26.58 -14.91
CA ALA A 29 -8.43 25.66 -13.80
C ALA A 29 -7.07 25.04 -13.46
N ARG A 30 -6.83 24.78 -12.18
CA ARG A 30 -5.63 24.08 -11.67
C ARG A 30 -6.01 22.82 -10.92
N LEU A 31 -5.27 21.76 -11.18
CA LEU A 31 -5.39 20.46 -10.48
C LEU A 31 -4.02 20.03 -10.00
N THR A 32 -3.91 19.64 -8.74
CA THR A 32 -2.71 19.00 -8.20
C THR A 32 -2.95 17.51 -8.05
N PHE A 33 -2.00 16.70 -8.49
CA PHE A 33 -2.01 15.25 -8.36
C PHE A 33 -0.63 14.72 -8.04
N GLU A 34 -0.57 13.52 -7.48
CA GLU A 34 0.67 12.82 -7.18
C GLU A 34 0.73 11.52 -7.97
N THR A 35 1.90 11.21 -8.52
CA THR A 35 2.15 9.93 -9.18
C THR A 35 2.46 8.86 -8.14
N GLY A 36 1.96 7.65 -8.38
CA GLY A 36 2.27 6.48 -7.56
C GLY A 36 3.68 5.93 -7.80
N ARG A 37 3.86 4.66 -7.50
CA ARG A 37 5.14 3.93 -7.66
C ARG A 37 5.58 3.82 -9.12
N MET A 38 4.65 3.82 -10.06
CA MET A 38 4.91 3.51 -11.46
C MET A 38 5.74 2.21 -11.58
N ASP A 39 6.83 2.21 -12.33
CA ASP A 39 7.71 1.04 -12.53
C ASP A 39 8.83 0.94 -11.45
N THR A 40 8.76 1.72 -10.38
CA THR A 40 9.78 1.68 -9.33
C THR A 40 9.69 0.36 -8.55
N PRO A 41 10.76 -0.43 -8.46
CA PRO A 41 10.76 -1.65 -7.67
C PRO A 41 10.45 -1.40 -6.19
N TRP A 42 9.82 -2.36 -5.54
CA TRP A 42 9.65 -2.34 -4.09
C TRP A 42 11.00 -2.51 -3.39
N GLN A 43 11.23 -1.72 -2.34
CA GLN A 43 12.36 -1.94 -1.43
C GLN A 43 11.98 -2.92 -0.31
N GLY A 44 10.69 -3.00 0.03
CA GLY A 44 10.16 -4.02 0.91
C GLY A 44 10.17 -5.41 0.27
N LYS A 45 10.18 -6.44 1.12
CA LYS A 45 10.07 -7.85 0.73
C LYS A 45 8.70 -8.40 1.11
N TRP A 46 8.23 -9.40 0.39
CA TRP A 46 7.09 -10.19 0.82
C TRP A 46 7.40 -10.90 2.14
N ILE A 47 6.53 -10.70 3.14
CA ILE A 47 6.64 -11.38 4.44
C ILE A 47 5.41 -12.26 4.70
N THR A 48 5.64 -13.40 5.33
CA THR A 48 4.62 -14.37 5.74
C THR A 48 5.08 -15.05 7.02
N ASP A 49 4.17 -15.72 7.74
CA ASP A 49 4.56 -16.61 8.81
C ASP A 49 5.24 -17.88 8.24
N GLY A 50 6.52 -18.03 8.48
CA GLY A 50 7.31 -19.18 8.05
C GLY A 50 6.93 -20.48 8.77
N ALA A 51 6.35 -20.39 9.97
CA ALA A 51 5.87 -21.55 10.73
C ALA A 51 4.46 -22.01 10.31
N TYR A 52 3.75 -21.18 9.51
CA TYR A 52 2.39 -21.48 9.09
C TYR A 52 2.34 -22.64 8.10
N VAL A 53 1.80 -23.78 8.55
CA VAL A 53 1.55 -24.95 7.71
C VAL A 53 0.05 -25.06 7.42
N PHE A 54 -0.30 -24.89 6.18
CA PHE A 54 -1.68 -25.06 5.74
C PHE A 54 -2.01 -26.56 5.58
N LYS A 55 -2.79 -27.10 6.50
CA LYS A 55 -3.02 -28.55 6.60
C LYS A 55 -4.08 -29.08 5.62
N GLU A 56 -5.13 -28.34 5.32
CA GLU A 56 -6.25 -28.82 4.51
C GLU A 56 -6.74 -27.78 3.47
N LYS A 57 -6.97 -28.25 2.24
CA LYS A 57 -7.40 -27.40 1.13
C LYS A 57 -8.81 -26.79 1.28
N LYS A 58 -9.61 -27.24 2.24
CA LYS A 58 -10.99 -26.77 2.47
C LYS A 58 -11.12 -25.87 3.70
N VAL A 59 -10.06 -25.74 4.49
CA VAL A 59 -10.05 -24.89 5.67
C VAL A 59 -9.43 -23.54 5.31
N SER A 60 -10.15 -22.47 5.61
CA SER A 60 -9.61 -21.10 5.41
C SER A 60 -8.39 -20.88 6.29
N PRO A 61 -7.37 -20.18 5.78
CA PRO A 61 -6.19 -19.86 6.57
C PRO A 61 -6.55 -18.95 7.74
N VAL A 62 -5.88 -19.15 8.87
CA VAL A 62 -5.99 -18.25 10.03
C VAL A 62 -5.34 -16.91 9.66
N PRO A 63 -5.97 -15.77 9.99
CA PRO A 63 -5.35 -14.47 9.79
C PRO A 63 -4.01 -14.35 10.53
N MET A 64 -3.07 -13.65 9.93
CA MET A 64 -1.76 -13.32 10.51
C MET A 64 -1.76 -11.86 10.94
N VAL A 65 -1.07 -11.55 12.04
CA VAL A 65 -0.86 -10.17 12.50
C VAL A 65 0.63 -9.87 12.48
N PHE A 66 1.03 -9.01 11.58
CA PHE A 66 2.40 -8.51 11.49
C PHE A 66 2.53 -7.22 12.31
N ARG A 67 3.69 -7.03 12.92
CA ARG A 67 3.99 -5.85 13.74
C ARG A 67 5.41 -5.36 13.52
N LYS A 68 5.57 -4.02 13.46
CA LYS A 68 6.86 -3.35 13.38
C LYS A 68 6.86 -2.07 14.19
N ALA A 69 7.78 -1.96 15.14
CA ALA A 69 8.12 -0.67 15.75
C ALA A 69 8.93 0.16 14.72
N LEU A 70 8.53 1.39 14.51
CA LEU A 70 9.13 2.26 13.51
C LEU A 70 10.30 3.04 14.13
N PRO A 71 11.53 2.97 13.58
CA PRO A 71 12.70 3.65 14.14
C PRO A 71 12.77 5.13 13.71
N LEU A 72 11.64 5.85 13.79
CA LEU A 72 11.50 7.22 13.29
C LEU A 72 12.39 8.19 14.08
N ARG A 73 13.11 9.07 13.37
CA ARG A 73 14.01 10.06 13.95
C ARG A 73 13.89 11.40 13.24
N GLY A 74 13.36 12.38 13.91
CA GLY A 74 13.19 13.75 13.40
C GLY A 74 11.74 14.11 13.11
N GLU A 75 11.52 15.35 12.73
CA GLU A 75 10.21 15.88 12.38
C GLU A 75 9.82 15.44 10.95
N ILE A 76 8.66 14.82 10.83
CA ILE A 76 8.14 14.33 9.56
C ILE A 76 7.49 15.50 8.82
N ALA A 77 7.88 15.70 7.56
CA ALA A 77 7.22 16.63 6.65
C ALA A 77 6.14 15.94 5.82
N GLN A 78 6.39 14.68 5.40
CA GLN A 78 5.45 13.88 4.63
C GLN A 78 5.75 12.40 4.85
N ALA A 79 4.71 11.58 4.94
CA ALA A 79 4.85 10.12 4.98
C ALA A 79 3.74 9.45 4.16
N LYS A 80 4.14 8.59 3.23
CA LYS A 80 3.24 7.80 2.38
C LYS A 80 3.49 6.31 2.58
N LEU A 81 2.43 5.60 2.91
CA LEU A 81 2.45 4.14 3.08
C LEU A 81 1.84 3.48 1.85
N TYR A 82 2.62 2.65 1.19
CA TYR A 82 2.21 1.81 0.07
C TYR A 82 2.08 0.38 0.56
N ALA A 83 0.96 -0.28 0.30
CA ALA A 83 0.74 -1.63 0.78
C ALA A 83 -0.09 -2.48 -0.17
N THR A 84 0.24 -3.76 -0.20
CA THR A 84 -0.50 -4.82 -0.89
C THR A 84 -0.39 -6.13 -0.12
N ALA A 85 -1.22 -7.12 -0.45
CA ALA A 85 -1.17 -8.44 0.15
C ALA A 85 -1.58 -9.54 -0.84
N MET A 86 -1.02 -10.72 -0.65
CA MET A 86 -1.64 -11.96 -1.11
C MET A 86 -2.72 -12.37 -0.12
N GLY A 87 -3.94 -11.88 -0.35
CA GLY A 87 -5.07 -11.94 0.55
C GLY A 87 -5.78 -10.60 0.65
N ILE A 88 -6.31 -10.32 1.82
CA ILE A 88 -6.84 -9.01 2.20
C ILE A 88 -6.12 -8.54 3.46
N TYR A 89 -5.99 -7.23 3.63
CA TYR A 89 -5.31 -6.66 4.78
C TYR A 89 -6.05 -5.48 5.39
N GLU A 90 -5.75 -5.23 6.66
CA GLU A 90 -6.04 -4.00 7.37
C GLU A 90 -4.77 -3.54 8.09
N LEU A 91 -4.44 -2.25 7.95
CA LEU A 91 -3.29 -1.63 8.58
C LEU A 91 -3.74 -0.72 9.71
N ASN A 92 -2.96 -0.71 10.79
CA ASN A 92 -3.14 0.21 11.90
C ASN A 92 -1.78 0.81 12.29
N ILE A 93 -1.78 2.07 12.69
CA ILE A 93 -0.65 2.76 13.33
C ILE A 93 -1.11 3.14 14.74
N ASP A 94 -0.40 2.64 15.75
CA ASP A 94 -0.70 2.86 17.18
C ASP A 94 -2.17 2.55 17.55
N GLY A 95 -2.75 1.52 16.90
CA GLY A 95 -4.12 1.08 17.08
C GLY A 95 -5.16 1.85 16.27
N GLN A 96 -4.78 2.92 15.59
CA GLN A 96 -5.67 3.67 14.70
C GLN A 96 -5.61 3.08 13.28
N LYS A 97 -6.78 2.78 12.71
CA LYS A 97 -6.88 2.24 11.35
C LYS A 97 -6.33 3.20 10.31
N VAL A 98 -5.54 2.68 9.38
CA VAL A 98 -5.01 3.43 8.24
C VAL A 98 -6.00 3.41 7.08
N GLY A 99 -6.51 4.58 6.75
CA GLY A 99 -7.50 4.76 5.68
C GLY A 99 -8.87 4.18 6.01
N GLU A 100 -9.79 4.28 5.05
CA GLU A 100 -11.20 3.91 5.24
C GLU A 100 -11.61 2.64 4.47
N ARG A 101 -10.69 2.09 3.67
CA ARG A 101 -11.02 0.94 2.82
C ARG A 101 -11.14 -0.35 3.61
N TYR A 102 -12.06 -1.21 3.15
CA TYR A 102 -12.19 -2.59 3.58
C TYR A 102 -11.78 -3.52 2.44
N PHE A 103 -11.32 -4.73 2.79
CA PHE A 103 -10.92 -5.76 1.83
C PHE A 103 -9.81 -5.31 0.85
N ALA A 104 -8.92 -4.41 1.28
CA ALA A 104 -7.74 -4.05 0.50
C ALA A 104 -6.83 -5.28 0.31
N PRO A 105 -6.10 -5.42 -0.81
CA PRO A 105 -5.99 -4.48 -1.92
C PRO A 105 -7.15 -4.57 -2.92
N GLY A 106 -8.05 -5.52 -2.82
CA GLY A 106 -9.16 -5.78 -3.72
C GLY A 106 -8.98 -7.05 -4.54
N PHE A 107 -9.99 -7.39 -5.34
CA PHE A 107 -10.02 -8.56 -6.20
C PHE A 107 -9.49 -8.24 -7.60
N THR A 108 -8.55 -9.03 -8.08
CA THR A 108 -7.99 -8.92 -9.44
C THR A 108 -7.67 -10.31 -10.00
N SER A 109 -7.23 -10.37 -11.26
CA SER A 109 -6.56 -11.54 -11.81
C SER A 109 -5.11 -11.57 -11.31
N TYR A 110 -4.89 -12.12 -10.12
CA TYR A 110 -3.61 -12.08 -9.40
C TYR A 110 -2.42 -12.63 -10.19
N ALA A 111 -2.65 -13.47 -11.18
CA ALA A 111 -1.60 -13.95 -12.08
C ALA A 111 -1.06 -12.85 -13.02
N HIS A 112 -1.82 -11.77 -13.21
CA HIS A 112 -1.49 -10.71 -14.14
C HIS A 112 -1.34 -9.35 -13.46
N GLN A 113 -2.13 -9.08 -12.41
CA GLN A 113 -2.16 -7.80 -11.76
C GLN A 113 -2.50 -7.92 -10.28
N LEU A 114 -1.72 -7.27 -9.44
CA LEU A 114 -2.00 -7.07 -8.04
C LEU A 114 -2.08 -5.57 -7.75
N MET A 115 -3.21 -5.14 -7.20
CA MET A 115 -3.38 -3.74 -6.78
C MET A 115 -2.60 -3.47 -5.50
N TYR A 116 -2.15 -2.24 -5.32
CA TYR A 116 -1.68 -1.71 -4.05
C TYR A 116 -2.48 -0.47 -3.67
N GLN A 117 -2.49 -0.13 -2.40
CA GLN A 117 -3.08 1.10 -1.88
C GLN A 117 -1.97 2.07 -1.47
N THR A 118 -2.27 3.36 -1.58
CA THR A 118 -1.42 4.44 -1.07
C THR A 118 -2.19 5.21 -0.02
N TYR A 119 -1.55 5.41 1.13
CA TYR A 119 -2.12 6.14 2.27
C TYR A 119 -1.20 7.30 2.65
N ASP A 120 -1.77 8.48 2.86
CA ASP A 120 -1.07 9.54 3.58
C ASP A 120 -1.18 9.23 5.08
N VAL A 121 -0.05 9.04 5.72
CA VAL A 121 0.04 8.71 7.14
C VAL A 121 0.88 9.74 7.91
N THR A 122 1.09 10.91 7.31
CA THR A 122 1.94 11.97 7.84
C THR A 122 1.56 12.32 9.28
N ASP A 123 0.28 12.57 9.53
CA ASP A 123 -0.23 13.01 10.83
C ASP A 123 -0.45 11.85 11.82
N MET A 124 -0.29 10.60 11.37
CA MET A 124 -0.41 9.41 12.22
C MET A 124 0.90 8.99 12.87
N LEU A 125 2.03 9.53 12.40
CA LEU A 125 3.36 9.07 12.79
C LEU A 125 4.02 10.00 13.79
N HIS A 126 4.65 9.40 14.80
CA HIS A 126 5.50 10.06 15.78
C HIS A 126 6.66 9.15 16.21
N SER A 127 7.58 9.68 16.99
CA SER A 127 8.65 8.87 17.56
C SER A 127 8.09 7.74 18.43
N GLY A 128 8.47 6.49 18.13
CA GLY A 128 7.98 5.30 18.82
C GLY A 128 6.70 4.68 18.23
N SER A 129 6.17 5.22 17.13
CA SER A 129 5.01 4.63 16.44
C SER A 129 5.25 3.18 16.06
N CYS A 130 4.18 2.40 16.13
CA CYS A 130 4.14 0.99 15.78
C CYS A 130 3.09 0.76 14.70
N ILE A 131 3.49 0.13 13.59
CA ILE A 131 2.58 -0.33 12.56
C ILE A 131 2.20 -1.79 12.80
N THR A 132 0.93 -2.11 12.65
CA THR A 132 0.41 -3.46 12.63
C THR A 132 -0.37 -3.72 11.35
N ALA A 133 -0.32 -4.94 10.85
CA ALA A 133 -1.07 -5.38 9.68
C ALA A 133 -1.74 -6.71 9.95
N THR A 134 -3.06 -6.74 9.93
CA THR A 134 -3.82 -8.00 9.92
C THR A 134 -4.00 -8.44 8.48
N VAL A 135 -3.57 -9.65 8.14
CA VAL A 135 -3.67 -10.22 6.79
C VAL A 135 -4.46 -11.51 6.85
N ALA A 136 -5.50 -11.60 6.05
CA ALA A 136 -6.36 -12.77 5.93
C ALA A 136 -6.36 -13.31 4.49
N GLY A 137 -6.82 -14.54 4.31
CA GLY A 137 -6.74 -15.23 3.02
C GLY A 137 -7.45 -14.53 1.85
N GLY A 138 -8.55 -13.83 2.12
CA GLY A 138 -9.30 -13.11 1.09
C GLY A 138 -9.61 -13.98 -0.12
N TRP A 139 -9.55 -13.40 -1.31
CA TRP A 139 -9.79 -14.11 -2.57
C TRP A 139 -8.56 -14.82 -3.11
N ALA A 140 -7.35 -14.40 -2.72
CA ALA A 140 -6.12 -15.01 -3.21
C ALA A 140 -5.84 -16.38 -2.58
N VAL A 141 -6.12 -16.55 -1.29
CA VAL A 141 -5.77 -17.72 -0.50
C VAL A 141 -6.97 -18.34 0.20
N GLY A 142 -7.98 -17.54 0.56
CA GLY A 142 -9.18 -17.95 1.27
C GLY A 142 -10.09 -18.84 0.43
N SER A 143 -11.18 -19.29 1.05
CA SER A 143 -12.17 -20.11 0.36
C SER A 143 -12.99 -19.29 -0.65
N PHE A 144 -13.08 -19.80 -1.86
CA PHE A 144 -13.76 -19.15 -2.97
C PHE A 144 -14.93 -19.98 -3.45
N VAL A 145 -16.06 -19.31 -3.72
CA VAL A 145 -17.33 -19.85 -4.19
C VAL A 145 -17.93 -20.99 -3.33
N PHE A 146 -18.99 -21.62 -3.79
CA PHE A 146 -19.72 -22.67 -3.08
C PHE A 146 -18.94 -23.96 -2.85
N THR A 147 -17.94 -24.22 -3.67
CA THR A 147 -17.06 -25.39 -3.58
C THR A 147 -16.08 -25.32 -2.42
N ARG A 148 -15.95 -24.15 -1.77
CA ARG A 148 -14.98 -23.87 -0.70
C ARG A 148 -13.54 -24.20 -1.09
N VAL A 149 -13.22 -24.16 -2.37
CA VAL A 149 -11.84 -24.31 -2.84
C VAL A 149 -11.07 -23.07 -2.39
N ASN A 150 -9.92 -23.30 -1.79
CA ASN A 150 -9.00 -22.24 -1.38
C ASN A 150 -7.63 -22.40 -2.02
N ARG A 151 -6.73 -21.45 -1.80
CA ARG A 151 -5.39 -21.42 -2.40
C ARG A 151 -5.44 -21.57 -3.94
N VAL A 152 -6.38 -20.86 -4.55
CA VAL A 152 -6.54 -20.90 -6.00
C VAL A 152 -5.40 -20.14 -6.68
N THR A 153 -4.95 -19.06 -6.09
CA THR A 153 -3.95 -18.18 -6.69
C THR A 153 -2.61 -18.23 -5.95
N ALA A 154 -2.63 -18.29 -4.63
CA ALA A 154 -1.43 -18.36 -3.80
C ALA A 154 -1.60 -19.44 -2.72
N ASP A 155 -0.51 -20.04 -2.29
CA ASP A 155 -0.50 -21.11 -1.29
C ASP A 155 -0.57 -20.57 0.16
N ARG A 156 -0.23 -19.31 0.37
CA ARG A 156 -0.24 -18.63 1.67
C ARG A 156 -0.51 -17.14 1.54
N GLN A 157 -1.02 -16.54 2.62
CA GLN A 157 -1.13 -15.11 2.71
C GLN A 157 0.24 -14.46 2.97
N ALA A 158 0.42 -13.27 2.43
CA ALA A 158 1.66 -12.50 2.61
C ALA A 158 1.37 -11.00 2.52
N LEU A 159 2.21 -10.20 3.17
CA LEU A 159 2.19 -8.75 3.16
C LEU A 159 3.40 -8.20 2.42
N LEU A 160 3.20 -7.13 1.67
CA LEU A 160 4.25 -6.29 1.12
C LEU A 160 3.88 -4.84 1.38
N ALA A 161 4.70 -4.12 2.13
CA ALA A 161 4.47 -2.72 2.44
C ALA A 161 5.77 -1.92 2.42
N GLU A 162 5.63 -0.62 2.18
CA GLU A 162 6.74 0.32 2.10
C GLU A 162 6.26 1.69 2.58
N LEU A 163 6.85 2.17 3.67
CA LEU A 163 6.65 3.51 4.22
C LEU A 163 7.77 4.41 3.72
N ARG A 164 7.41 5.44 2.95
CA ARG A 164 8.33 6.46 2.45
C ARG A 164 8.12 7.73 3.25
N ILE A 165 9.20 8.24 3.83
CA ILE A 165 9.18 9.39 4.74
C ILE A 165 10.10 10.47 4.18
N THR A 166 9.62 11.70 4.20
CA THR A 166 10.43 12.89 4.00
C THR A 166 10.40 13.68 5.31
N TYR A 167 11.57 13.94 5.87
CA TYR A 167 11.73 14.74 7.08
C TYR A 167 11.86 16.23 6.76
N ARG A 168 11.58 17.10 7.73
CA ARG A 168 11.67 18.55 7.55
C ARG A 168 13.09 19.06 7.25
N ASP A 169 14.10 18.29 7.62
CA ASP A 169 15.51 18.56 7.28
C ASP A 169 15.90 18.15 5.85
N GLY A 170 14.94 17.64 5.07
CA GLY A 170 15.13 17.21 3.69
C GLY A 170 15.62 15.77 3.51
N ARG A 171 15.93 15.04 4.59
CA ARG A 171 16.25 13.61 4.51
C ARG A 171 15.03 12.83 4.06
N THR A 172 15.28 11.75 3.33
CA THR A 172 14.29 10.76 2.97
C THR A 172 14.66 9.39 3.51
N GLU A 173 13.66 8.61 3.91
CA GLU A 173 13.83 7.26 4.42
C GLU A 173 12.76 6.35 3.84
N VAL A 174 13.11 5.09 3.61
CA VAL A 174 12.15 4.05 3.20
C VAL A 174 12.25 2.89 4.17
N ILE A 175 11.14 2.56 4.81
CA ILE A 175 11.00 1.41 5.72
C ILE A 175 10.07 0.41 5.04
N GLY A 176 10.64 -0.69 4.57
CA GLY A 176 9.89 -1.77 3.93
C GLY A 176 9.56 -2.92 4.89
N THR A 177 8.70 -3.82 4.42
CA THR A 177 8.54 -5.14 5.04
C THR A 177 9.80 -5.96 4.83
N ASP A 178 10.30 -6.61 5.88
CA ASP A 178 11.48 -7.45 5.90
C ASP A 178 11.42 -8.45 7.08
N GLU A 179 12.51 -9.17 7.31
CA GLU A 179 12.64 -10.19 8.36
C GLU A 179 12.61 -9.62 9.79
N SER A 180 12.67 -8.31 9.96
CA SER A 180 12.60 -7.65 11.28
C SER A 180 11.17 -7.41 11.77
N TRP A 181 10.17 -7.71 10.94
CA TRP A 181 8.77 -7.72 11.35
C TRP A 181 8.47 -8.95 12.20
N GLN A 182 7.70 -8.75 13.25
CA GLN A 182 7.16 -9.82 14.07
C GLN A 182 5.83 -10.31 13.51
N VAL A 183 5.52 -11.58 13.65
CA VAL A 183 4.26 -12.22 13.28
C VAL A 183 3.73 -13.02 14.46
#